data_ab6efa246b9017ae8e7ff3fd8ed2941d
#
_entry.id   ab6efa246b9017ae8e7ff3fd8ed2941d
#
_cell.length_a   1.000
_cell.length_b   1.000
_cell.length_c   1.000
_cell.angle_alpha   90.00
_cell.angle_beta   90.00
_cell.angle_gamma   90.00
#
_symmetry.space_group_name_H-M   'P 1'
#
loop_
_entity.id
_entity.type
_entity.pdbx_description
1 polymer ?
#
loop_
_entity_poly.entity_id
_entity_poly.type
_entity_poly.pdbx_seq_one_letter_code
_entity_poly.pdbx_strand_id
1 'polypeptide(L)'
;EGVIAHELSHIGNRDMLLSTVIVVLVGFISILSDMFLRSMFFGGRRDSREGGGQAQAVLMIVGIVLAILAPIAAILIQLAISRKREFLADASGALLTRYPEGLASALQKISSDSTPMRAANNTTAHLWLDDPFKGKKKTSWLHKLFMTHPPTEKRIAALRGIKI
;
A
#
# COMPACT_ATOMS: atom_id res chain seq x y z
N GLU A 1 -10.36 24.07 -2.95
CA GLU A 1 -10.61 23.63 -4.32
C GLU A 1 -9.72 22.44 -4.67
N GLY A 2 -8.39 22.54 -4.59
CA GLY A 2 -7.45 21.47 -4.94
C GLY A 2 -7.70 20.15 -4.22
N VAL A 3 -7.97 20.17 -2.91
CA VAL A 3 -8.27 18.97 -2.12
C VAL A 3 -9.56 18.30 -2.60
N ILE A 4 -10.61 19.08 -2.88
CA ILE A 4 -11.88 18.53 -3.38
C ILE A 4 -11.67 17.90 -4.77
N ALA A 5 -10.88 18.52 -5.64
CA ALA A 5 -10.58 17.97 -6.95
C ALA A 5 -9.76 16.67 -6.85
N HIS A 6 -8.87 16.55 -5.87
CA HIS A 6 -8.15 15.32 -5.56
C HIS A 6 -9.12 14.20 -5.14
N GLU A 7 -10.04 14.46 -4.21
CA GLU A 7 -11.05 13.48 -3.78
C GLU A 7 -11.98 13.06 -4.94
N LEU A 8 -12.43 14.02 -5.75
CA LEU A 8 -13.23 13.73 -6.95
C LEU A 8 -12.45 12.87 -7.96
N SER A 9 -11.14 13.05 -8.05
CA SER A 9 -10.27 12.26 -8.92
C SER A 9 -10.21 10.80 -8.52
N HIS A 10 -10.24 10.47 -7.22
CA HIS A 10 -10.37 9.09 -6.75
C HIS A 10 -11.64 8.42 -7.25
N ILE A 11 -12.76 9.16 -7.27
CA ILE A 11 -14.04 8.67 -7.80
C ILE A 11 -13.93 8.46 -9.32
N GLY A 12 -13.45 9.46 -10.06
CA GLY A 12 -13.28 9.41 -11.51
C GLY A 12 -12.34 8.29 -11.97
N ASN A 13 -11.25 8.06 -11.23
CA ASN A 13 -10.26 7.03 -11.48
C ASN A 13 -10.69 5.63 -11.00
N ARG A 14 -11.86 5.48 -10.38
CA ARG A 14 -12.39 4.23 -9.81
C ARG A 14 -11.45 3.58 -8.79
N ASP A 15 -10.79 4.39 -7.96
CA ASP A 15 -9.78 3.91 -7.02
C ASP A 15 -10.35 2.95 -5.97
N MET A 16 -11.59 3.17 -5.54
CA MET A 16 -12.30 2.26 -4.65
C MET A 16 -12.45 0.86 -5.25
N LEU A 17 -12.83 0.76 -6.52
CA LEU A 17 -12.96 -0.53 -7.20
C LEU A 17 -11.62 -1.25 -7.30
N LEU A 18 -10.58 -0.53 -7.75
CA LEU A 18 -9.23 -1.09 -7.84
C LEU A 18 -8.72 -1.57 -6.48
N SER A 19 -8.87 -0.75 -5.44
CA SER A 19 -8.45 -1.10 -4.09
C SER A 19 -9.18 -2.34 -3.56
N THR A 20 -10.49 -2.44 -3.81
CA THR A 20 -11.28 -3.62 -3.43
C THR A 20 -10.76 -4.89 -4.12
N VAL A 21 -10.52 -4.83 -5.43
CA VAL A 21 -9.97 -5.98 -6.18
C VAL A 21 -8.61 -6.40 -5.62
N ILE A 22 -7.73 -5.43 -5.34
CA ILE A 22 -6.40 -5.72 -4.80
C ILE A 22 -6.49 -6.37 -3.42
N VAL A 23 -7.34 -5.85 -2.52
CA VAL A 23 -7.54 -6.42 -1.17
C VAL A 23 -8.04 -7.85 -1.25
N VAL A 24 -8.99 -8.14 -2.14
CA VAL A 24 -9.51 -9.50 -2.36
C VAL A 24 -8.40 -10.44 -2.85
N LEU A 25 -7.58 -9.99 -3.82
CA LEU A 25 -6.47 -10.80 -4.33
C LEU A 25 -5.40 -11.07 -3.27
N VAL A 26 -5.03 -10.06 -2.47
CA VAL A 26 -4.08 -10.22 -1.36
C VAL A 26 -4.63 -11.19 -0.31
N GLY A 27 -5.92 -11.07 0.02
CA GLY A 27 -6.61 -12.00 0.93
C GLY A 27 -6.60 -13.44 0.40
N PHE A 28 -6.87 -13.61 -0.90
CA PHE A 28 -6.83 -14.93 -1.55
C PHE A 28 -5.43 -15.56 -1.50
N ILE A 29 -4.38 -14.79 -1.81
CA ILE A 29 -2.98 -15.25 -1.69
C ILE A 29 -2.68 -15.68 -0.25
N SER A 30 -3.13 -14.92 0.75
CA SER A 30 -2.91 -15.23 2.15
C SER A 30 -3.61 -16.54 2.57
N ILE A 31 -4.85 -16.75 2.11
CA ILE A 31 -5.60 -17.98 2.38
C ILE A 31 -4.92 -19.19 1.72
N LEU A 32 -4.51 -19.07 0.46
CA LEU A 32 -3.81 -20.16 -0.22
C LEU A 32 -2.50 -20.52 0.47
N SER A 33 -1.74 -19.50 0.89
CA SER A 33 -0.49 -19.72 1.63
C SER A 33 -0.74 -20.43 2.97
N ASP A 34 -1.75 -20.03 3.72
CA ASP A 34 -2.13 -20.68 4.98
C ASP A 34 -2.58 -22.13 4.76
N MET A 35 -3.43 -22.37 3.76
CA MET A 35 -3.85 -23.74 3.39
C MET A 35 -2.66 -24.61 3.02
N PHE A 36 -1.72 -24.09 2.22
CA PHE A 36 -0.54 -24.83 1.82
C PHE A 36 0.32 -25.20 3.03
N LEU A 37 0.60 -24.23 3.92
CA LEU A 37 1.37 -24.49 5.13
C LEU A 37 0.67 -25.49 6.04
N ARG A 38 -0.64 -25.36 6.26
CA ARG A 38 -1.42 -26.34 7.05
C ARG A 38 -1.38 -27.72 6.43
N SER A 39 -1.53 -27.86 5.13
CA SER A 39 -1.48 -29.15 4.46
C SER A 39 -0.11 -29.83 4.62
N MET A 40 0.97 -29.05 4.61
CA MET A 40 2.32 -29.55 4.84
C MET A 40 2.55 -29.99 6.30
N PHE A 41 2.10 -29.19 7.26
CA PHE A 41 2.33 -29.50 8.69
C PHE A 41 1.36 -30.56 9.23
N PHE A 42 0.13 -30.62 8.76
CA PHE A 42 -0.92 -31.50 9.27
C PHE A 42 -1.34 -32.60 8.29
N GLY A 43 -1.06 -32.46 6.98
CA GLY A 43 -1.42 -33.43 5.93
C GLY A 43 -0.39 -34.54 5.71
N GLY A 44 0.80 -34.44 6.27
CA GLY A 44 1.98 -35.26 5.98
C GLY A 44 2.04 -36.63 6.66
N ARG A 45 0.90 -37.31 6.95
CA ARG A 45 0.91 -38.64 7.58
C ARG A 45 0.31 -39.76 6.76
N ARG A 46 0.12 -39.57 5.45
CA ARG A 46 -0.30 -40.64 4.55
C ARG A 46 0.70 -40.85 3.43
N ASP A 47 1.30 -42.04 3.44
CA ASP A 47 2.14 -42.65 2.40
C ASP A 47 3.48 -41.97 2.06
N SER A 48 4.41 -42.06 3.03
CA SER A 48 5.84 -42.08 2.67
C SER A 48 6.22 -43.51 2.23
N ARG A 49 5.72 -43.94 1.08
CA ARG A 49 6.30 -45.10 0.38
C ARG A 49 7.27 -44.61 -0.67
N GLU A 50 8.54 -44.95 -0.43
CA GLU A 50 9.66 -45.09 -1.34
C GLU A 50 9.88 -43.99 -2.40
N GLY A 51 10.97 -43.25 -2.25
CA GLY A 51 11.64 -42.52 -3.32
C GLY A 51 11.72 -41.02 -3.21
N GLY A 52 11.31 -40.41 -2.09
CA GLY A 52 11.42 -38.96 -1.89
C GLY A 52 12.86 -38.51 -1.61
N GLY A 53 13.70 -38.52 -2.63
CA GLY A 53 15.09 -38.10 -2.53
C GLY A 53 15.26 -36.61 -2.20
N GLN A 54 16.49 -36.15 -2.17
CA GLN A 54 16.93 -34.78 -1.88
C GLN A 54 16.12 -33.70 -2.64
N ALA A 55 15.66 -34.02 -3.87
CA ALA A 55 14.83 -33.11 -4.68
C ALA A 55 13.46 -32.79 -4.02
N GLN A 56 12.79 -33.76 -3.37
CA GLN A 56 11.52 -33.53 -2.69
C GLN A 56 11.70 -32.68 -1.43
N ALA A 57 12.77 -32.87 -0.69
CA ALA A 57 13.10 -32.04 0.46
C ALA A 57 13.37 -30.58 0.03
N VAL A 58 14.07 -30.37 -1.06
CA VAL A 58 14.34 -29.02 -1.63
C VAL A 58 13.03 -28.36 -2.08
N LEU A 59 12.17 -29.08 -2.80
CA LEU A 59 10.86 -28.54 -3.22
C LEU A 59 9.97 -28.18 -2.03
N MET A 60 10.00 -28.96 -0.97
CA MET A 60 9.28 -28.66 0.27
C MET A 60 9.77 -27.36 0.93
N ILE A 61 11.09 -27.21 1.06
CA ILE A 61 11.69 -26.00 1.63
C ILE A 61 11.35 -24.77 0.78
N VAL A 62 11.49 -24.87 -0.54
CA VAL A 62 11.14 -23.78 -1.46
C VAL A 62 9.66 -23.43 -1.35
N GLY A 63 8.78 -24.44 -1.27
CA GLY A 63 7.34 -24.23 -1.09
C GLY A 63 7.00 -23.49 0.20
N ILE A 64 7.63 -23.85 1.33
CA ILE A 64 7.43 -23.16 2.62
C ILE A 64 7.92 -21.71 2.53
N VAL A 65 9.10 -21.48 1.97
CA VAL A 65 9.66 -20.14 1.82
C VAL A 65 8.73 -19.27 0.96
N LEU A 66 8.26 -19.79 -0.17
CA LEU A 66 7.32 -19.07 -1.04
C LEU A 66 5.99 -18.78 -0.35
N ALA A 67 5.45 -19.73 0.40
CA ALA A 67 4.19 -19.54 1.13
C ALA A 67 4.30 -18.47 2.23
N ILE A 68 5.48 -18.26 2.81
CA ILE A 68 5.72 -17.18 3.77
C ILE A 68 5.94 -15.85 3.05
N LEU A 69 6.67 -15.85 1.95
CA LEU A 69 7.04 -14.61 1.25
C LEU A 69 5.92 -14.05 0.37
N ALA A 70 5.04 -14.92 -0.19
CA ALA A 70 3.99 -14.47 -1.11
C ALA A 70 3.00 -13.46 -0.50
N PRO A 71 2.46 -13.64 0.73
CA PRO A 71 1.60 -12.64 1.36
C PRO A 71 2.34 -11.32 1.62
N ILE A 72 3.61 -11.37 2.03
CA ILE A 72 4.42 -10.17 2.27
C ILE A 72 4.61 -9.40 0.97
N ALA A 73 4.98 -10.09 -0.11
CA ALA A 73 5.13 -9.47 -1.42
C ALA A 73 3.80 -8.87 -1.92
N ALA A 74 2.68 -9.57 -1.74
CA ALA A 74 1.35 -9.09 -2.10
C ALA A 74 0.99 -7.79 -1.37
N ILE A 75 1.24 -7.70 -0.06
CA ILE A 75 1.02 -6.47 0.73
C ILE A 75 1.92 -5.33 0.23
N LEU A 76 3.20 -5.59 -0.04
CA LEU A 76 4.11 -4.56 -0.54
C LEU A 76 3.68 -4.03 -1.93
N ILE A 77 3.19 -4.91 -2.80
CA ILE A 77 2.63 -4.53 -4.11
C ILE A 77 1.37 -3.68 -3.91
N GLN A 78 0.46 -4.08 -3.03
CA GLN A 78 -0.73 -3.31 -2.69
C GLN A 78 -0.38 -1.88 -2.25
N LEU A 79 0.58 -1.73 -1.33
CA LEU A 79 1.04 -0.43 -0.85
C LEU A 79 1.73 0.39 -1.95
N ALA A 80 2.48 -0.25 -2.84
CA ALA A 80 3.10 0.42 -3.97
C ALA A 80 2.05 0.94 -4.98
N ILE A 81 0.99 0.18 -5.24
CA ILE A 81 -0.12 0.60 -6.09
C ILE A 81 -0.87 1.76 -5.43
N SER A 82 -1.18 1.68 -4.13
CA SER A 82 -1.82 2.77 -3.38
C SER A 82 -1.06 4.09 -3.56
N ARG A 83 0.26 4.08 -3.34
CA ARG A 83 1.08 5.29 -3.54
C ARG A 83 1.04 5.82 -4.98
N LYS A 84 1.02 4.96 -6.00
CA LYS A 84 0.89 5.39 -7.40
C LYS A 84 -0.47 6.01 -7.69
N ARG A 85 -1.53 5.50 -7.05
CA ARG A 85 -2.89 6.04 -7.19
C ARG A 85 -3.00 7.45 -6.61
N GLU A 86 -2.31 7.74 -5.51
CA GLU A 86 -2.22 9.10 -4.96
C GLU A 86 -1.62 10.09 -5.98
N PHE A 87 -0.50 9.73 -6.61
CA PHE A 87 0.08 10.58 -7.67
C PHE A 87 -0.85 10.75 -8.86
N LEU A 88 -1.61 9.72 -9.22
CA LEU A 88 -2.59 9.82 -10.30
C LEU A 88 -3.75 10.73 -9.91
N ALA A 89 -4.24 10.64 -8.67
CA ALA A 89 -5.30 11.52 -8.16
C ALA A 89 -4.83 12.97 -8.10
N ASP A 90 -3.58 13.22 -7.69
CA ASP A 90 -2.96 14.54 -7.72
C ASP A 90 -2.92 15.11 -9.15
N ALA A 91 -2.45 14.33 -10.11
CA ALA A 91 -2.37 14.75 -11.50
C ALA A 91 -3.76 14.99 -12.11
N SER A 92 -4.72 14.08 -11.85
CA SER A 92 -6.10 14.21 -12.34
C SER A 92 -6.79 15.43 -11.71
N GLY A 93 -6.59 15.69 -10.42
CA GLY A 93 -7.14 16.84 -9.71
C GLY A 93 -6.53 18.16 -10.22
N ALA A 94 -5.23 18.17 -10.51
CA ALA A 94 -4.55 19.31 -11.11
C ALA A 94 -5.08 19.60 -12.52
N LEU A 95 -5.35 18.57 -13.33
CA LEU A 95 -5.95 18.71 -14.65
C LEU A 95 -7.40 19.21 -14.57
N LEU A 96 -8.17 18.71 -13.60
CA LEU A 96 -9.57 19.10 -13.41
C LEU A 96 -9.71 20.59 -13.07
N THR A 97 -8.83 21.11 -12.21
CA THR A 97 -8.83 22.52 -11.79
C THR A 97 -8.00 23.41 -12.71
N ARG A 98 -7.13 22.84 -13.54
CA ARG A 98 -6.07 23.55 -14.27
C ARG A 98 -5.18 24.42 -13.38
N TYR A 99 -5.10 24.05 -12.08
CA TYR A 99 -4.38 24.82 -11.09
C TYR A 99 -3.62 23.89 -10.10
N PRO A 100 -2.47 23.30 -10.56
CA PRO A 100 -1.67 22.40 -9.73
C PRO A 100 -1.21 23.00 -8.40
N GLU A 101 -0.87 24.31 -8.42
CA GLU A 101 -0.38 25.01 -7.24
C GLU A 101 -1.45 25.10 -6.13
N GLY A 102 -2.73 25.05 -6.48
CA GLY A 102 -3.83 25.01 -5.50
C GLY A 102 -3.76 23.80 -4.57
N LEU A 103 -3.50 22.61 -5.15
CA LEU A 103 -3.29 21.39 -4.36
C LEU A 103 -1.92 21.37 -3.68
N ALA A 104 -0.86 21.81 -4.38
CA ALA A 104 0.50 21.85 -3.84
C ALA A 104 0.59 22.74 -2.59
N SER A 105 -0.02 23.94 -2.64
CA SER A 105 -0.05 24.87 -1.49
C SER A 105 -0.90 24.33 -0.34
N ALA A 106 -2.01 23.62 -0.63
CA ALA A 106 -2.83 22.99 0.40
C ALA A 106 -2.03 21.87 1.12
N LEU A 107 -1.36 21.00 0.37
CA LEU A 107 -0.48 19.96 0.93
C LEU A 107 0.66 20.57 1.76
N GLN A 108 1.28 21.64 1.27
CA GLN A 108 2.32 22.36 2.02
C GLN A 108 1.80 22.91 3.34
N LYS A 109 0.60 23.48 3.33
CA LYS A 109 -0.04 24.02 4.53
C LYS A 109 -0.37 22.93 5.55
N ILE A 110 -0.91 21.80 5.09
CA ILE A 110 -1.23 20.65 5.93
C ILE A 110 0.05 20.04 6.51
N SER A 111 1.10 19.90 5.70
CA SER A 111 2.37 19.31 6.17
C SER A 111 3.14 20.20 7.14
N SER A 112 2.99 21.52 7.06
CA SER A 112 3.63 22.47 7.99
C SER A 112 2.96 22.54 9.35
N ASP A 113 1.70 22.11 9.48
CA ASP A 113 1.02 22.01 10.77
C ASP A 113 1.57 20.82 11.56
N SER A 114 2.23 21.07 12.67
CA SER A 114 2.82 20.04 13.56
C SER A 114 1.87 19.57 14.65
N THR A 115 0.62 20.03 14.66
CA THR A 115 -0.35 19.67 15.70
C THR A 115 -0.79 18.22 15.54
N PRO A 116 -0.54 17.33 16.53
CA PRO A 116 -0.98 15.94 16.44
C PRO A 116 -2.51 15.88 16.49
N MET A 117 -3.10 15.09 15.59
CA MET A 117 -4.54 14.90 15.61
C MET A 117 -4.99 14.01 16.78
N ARG A 118 -5.84 14.54 17.65
CA ARG A 118 -6.35 13.83 18.84
C ARG A 118 -7.16 12.57 18.49
N ALA A 119 -7.82 12.54 17.35
CA ALA A 119 -8.68 11.42 16.90
C ALA A 119 -7.95 10.41 16.02
N ALA A 120 -6.67 10.61 15.72
CA ALA A 120 -5.92 9.70 14.86
C ALA A 120 -5.54 8.41 15.61
N ASN A 121 -5.84 7.27 14.99
CA ASN A 121 -5.37 5.97 15.43
C ASN A 121 -4.82 5.18 14.22
N ASN A 122 -4.14 4.06 14.47
CA ASN A 122 -3.54 3.25 13.40
C ASN A 122 -4.57 2.73 12.39
N THR A 123 -5.83 2.55 12.81
CA THR A 123 -6.91 2.06 11.93
C THR A 123 -7.39 3.16 10.98
N THR A 124 -7.39 4.42 11.43
CA THR A 124 -7.87 5.57 10.62
C THR A 124 -6.73 6.33 9.95
N ALA A 125 -5.47 5.96 10.20
CA ALA A 125 -4.30 6.67 9.67
C ALA A 125 -4.31 6.81 8.13
N HIS A 126 -4.85 5.82 7.43
CA HIS A 126 -4.95 5.81 5.96
C HIS A 126 -6.01 6.76 5.38
N LEU A 127 -6.89 7.33 6.22
CA LEU A 127 -7.93 8.26 5.80
C LEU A 127 -7.43 9.73 5.77
N TRP A 128 -6.22 9.97 6.26
CA TRP A 128 -5.67 11.32 6.37
C TRP A 128 -4.77 11.62 5.18
N LEU A 129 -4.87 12.82 4.62
CA LEU A 129 -4.05 13.31 3.50
C LEU A 129 -2.55 13.38 3.81
N ASP A 130 -2.18 13.45 5.08
CA ASP A 130 -0.81 13.53 5.58
C ASP A 130 -0.68 12.70 6.87
N ASP A 131 0.54 12.38 7.31
CA ASP A 131 0.79 11.57 8.50
C ASP A 131 0.16 12.24 9.75
N PRO A 132 -0.89 11.63 10.35
CA PRO A 132 -1.57 12.20 11.51
C PRO A 132 -0.73 12.12 12.81
N PHE A 133 0.36 11.35 12.83
CA PHE A 133 1.21 11.10 14.01
C PHE A 133 2.44 12.01 14.08
N LYS A 134 2.45 13.11 13.36
CA LYS A 134 3.56 14.06 13.21
C LYS A 134 4.47 14.16 14.43
N GLY A 135 5.74 13.92 14.24
CA GLY A 135 6.77 14.54 15.07
C GLY A 135 7.51 13.70 16.10
N LYS A 136 7.41 12.37 16.19
CA LYS A 136 8.09 11.62 17.28
C LYS A 136 9.03 10.48 16.93
N LYS A 137 9.22 10.08 15.68
CA LYS A 137 10.24 9.04 15.35
C LYS A 137 10.88 9.31 13.98
N LYS A 138 12.23 9.22 13.91
CA LYS A 138 12.95 9.05 12.64
C LYS A 138 12.31 7.88 11.92
N THR A 139 11.65 8.14 10.80
CA THR A 139 11.00 7.12 10.01
C THR A 139 12.03 6.14 9.48
N SER A 140 12.06 4.92 10.06
CA SER A 140 12.86 3.82 9.53
C SER A 140 12.48 3.59 8.06
N TRP A 141 13.43 3.13 7.23
CA TRP A 141 13.16 2.76 5.84
C TRP A 141 12.03 1.71 5.73
N LEU A 142 11.91 0.82 6.72
CA LEU A 142 10.80 -0.13 6.84
C LEU A 142 9.45 0.60 6.98
N HIS A 143 9.37 1.63 7.83
CA HIS A 143 8.15 2.41 7.97
C HIS A 143 7.72 3.05 6.64
N LYS A 144 8.68 3.54 5.85
CA LYS A 144 8.40 4.11 4.51
C LYS A 144 7.84 3.08 3.52
N LEU A 145 8.23 1.81 3.62
CA LEU A 145 7.69 0.73 2.78
C LEU A 145 6.22 0.45 3.09
N PHE A 146 5.82 0.57 4.36
CA PHE A 146 4.47 0.29 4.83
C PHE A 146 3.54 1.51 4.86
N MET A 147 4.00 2.70 4.43
CA MET A 147 3.13 3.87 4.26
C MET A 147 2.20 3.68 3.06
N THR A 148 0.92 4.01 3.27
CA THR A 148 -0.11 4.01 2.21
C THR A 148 0.00 5.23 1.31
N HIS A 149 0.40 6.39 1.86
CA HIS A 149 0.59 7.63 1.12
C HIS A 149 2.07 7.89 0.81
N PRO A 150 2.38 8.49 -0.37
CA PRO A 150 3.74 8.94 -0.65
C PRO A 150 4.10 10.15 0.23
N PRO A 151 5.39 10.40 0.48
CA PRO A 151 5.83 11.59 1.18
C PRO A 151 5.30 12.87 0.52
N THR A 152 4.76 13.80 1.33
CA THR A 152 4.09 15.02 0.87
C THR A 152 5.01 15.88 0.02
N GLU A 153 6.30 15.93 0.34
CA GLU A 153 7.30 16.66 -0.44
C GLU A 153 7.40 16.16 -1.88
N LYS A 154 7.28 14.82 -2.09
CA LYS A 154 7.31 14.22 -3.42
C LYS A 154 6.05 14.54 -4.21
N ARG A 155 4.89 14.59 -3.56
CA ARG A 155 3.61 14.99 -4.18
C ARG A 155 3.69 16.45 -4.62
N ILE A 156 4.13 17.35 -3.74
CA ILE A 156 4.31 18.79 -4.04
C ILE A 156 5.27 18.99 -5.22
N ALA A 157 6.42 18.30 -5.19
CA ALA A 157 7.38 18.38 -6.28
C ALA A 157 6.80 17.91 -7.62
N ALA A 158 6.05 16.81 -7.61
CA ALA A 158 5.38 16.29 -8.79
C ALA A 158 4.33 17.28 -9.34
N LEU A 159 3.48 17.86 -8.47
CA LEU A 159 2.46 18.84 -8.85
C LEU A 159 3.08 20.09 -9.48
N ARG A 160 4.16 20.64 -8.88
CA ARG A 160 4.88 21.80 -9.42
C ARG A 160 5.62 21.52 -10.72
N GLY A 161 5.88 20.25 -11.03
CA GLY A 161 6.45 19.82 -12.31
C GLY A 161 5.43 19.70 -13.45
N ILE A 162 4.13 19.75 -13.15
CA ILE A 162 3.08 19.67 -14.17
C ILE A 162 3.00 21.00 -14.91
N LYS A 163 3.17 20.94 -16.23
CA LYS A 163 2.94 22.07 -17.14
C LYS A 163 1.57 21.87 -17.79
N ILE A 164 0.64 22.76 -17.51
CA ILE A 164 -0.72 22.80 -18.08
C ILE A 164 -0.83 24.02 -18.98
#